data_6c7965f784dd1d1f913f2eab3c2e3c96
#
_entry.id   6c7965f784dd1d1f913f2eab3c2e3c96
#
_cell.length_a   1.000
_cell.length_b   1.000
_cell.length_c   1.000
_cell.angle_alpha   90.00
_cell.angle_beta   90.00
_cell.angle_gamma   90.00
#
_symmetry.space_group_name_H-M   'P 1'
#
loop_
_entity.id
_entity.type
_entity.pdbx_description
1 polymer ?
#
loop_
_entity_poly.entity_id
_entity_poly.type
_entity_poly.pdbx_seq_one_letter_code
_entity_poly.pdbx_strand_id
1 'polypeptide(L)'
;MDYTSIHIYGHLLSDDILHEIETESSMQGNREQDFNLDVSLTAKIDNAWSSLRNDWKLFSERNSLRDPYGTKAVRRLMERFFSSLDYQLDYQPTQIEVGERKFDIPYICPELDQMPIIIVGDKTGDAELDLLDKCTLDQRIKGERRQKSPQATMLDYLNNTEHVYGIVTNGQVLRLIRNTGQLVKLTYIEFDIRRMVEEDHYAEFCLLFRLMHTSRFTHSGDDACIMEQWFNRSIESGNRIRAGLSDAVQKAMEILGRSVVCGKGAGNEVFRQAVINGEANAQTLNKELIHFIYRLLFLFIIEDRNLVYNIGAPDTDNDYDQKVRCQDIYKKYYAVSRLRGLSELPYLRNERYCDLWEGLMDSFRLFEDETFGAPLFIKPLGGVLFASETLHYLRQCQITNEQLLAAFSCLNEFRDEKQNRVKINYSSLDVEEFGSVYEGILEMRAIITQGTSI
;
A
#
# COMPACT_ATOMS: atom_id res chain seq x y z
N MET A 1 -9.71 3.31 3.37
CA MET A 1 -10.56 3.58 2.18
C MET A 1 -9.76 3.18 0.96
N ASP A 2 -10.36 2.52 -0.02
CA ASP A 2 -9.67 2.22 -1.26
C ASP A 2 -9.89 3.40 -2.21
N TYR A 3 -8.87 4.25 -2.35
CA TYR A 3 -8.89 5.29 -3.38
C TYR A 3 -8.80 4.64 -4.75
N THR A 4 -9.65 5.07 -5.68
CA THR A 4 -9.71 4.47 -7.02
C THR A 4 -8.86 5.22 -8.05
N SER A 5 -8.59 6.49 -7.79
CA SER A 5 -7.82 7.39 -8.66
C SER A 5 -6.51 7.91 -8.03
N ILE A 6 -6.16 7.45 -6.81
CA ILE A 6 -4.91 7.82 -6.12
C ILE A 6 -4.16 6.54 -5.77
N HIS A 7 -2.93 6.43 -6.25
CA HIS A 7 -2.07 5.28 -6.02
C HIS A 7 -0.73 5.70 -5.44
N ILE A 8 -0.29 5.03 -4.35
CA ILE A 8 0.97 5.31 -3.68
C ILE A 8 1.95 4.19 -3.97
N TYR A 9 3.14 4.58 -4.41
CA TYR A 9 4.24 3.67 -4.67
C TYR A 9 5.43 4.04 -3.80
N GLY A 10 6.05 3.04 -3.17
CA GLY A 10 7.25 3.23 -2.34
C GLY A 10 7.02 3.97 -1.02
N HIS A 11 5.76 3.99 -0.50
CA HIS A 11 5.39 4.56 0.81
C HIS A 11 5.74 6.04 1.01
N LEU A 12 5.49 6.90 0.01
CA LEU A 12 5.66 8.33 0.17
C LEU A 12 4.80 8.88 1.32
N LEU A 13 3.55 8.41 1.39
CA LEU A 13 2.64 8.65 2.52
C LEU A 13 2.00 7.34 2.95
N SER A 14 1.75 7.16 4.24
CA SER A 14 0.97 6.04 4.75
C SER A 14 -0.52 6.30 4.61
N ASP A 15 -1.31 5.22 4.51
CA ASP A 15 -2.79 5.31 4.43
C ASP A 15 -3.39 6.07 5.61
N ASP A 16 -2.78 5.92 6.81
CA ASP A 16 -3.22 6.63 8.01
C ASP A 16 -3.07 8.15 7.87
N ILE A 17 -1.93 8.61 7.34
CA ILE A 17 -1.68 10.04 7.09
C ILE A 17 -2.61 10.59 6.00
N LEU A 18 -2.87 9.81 4.95
CA LEU A 18 -3.85 10.22 3.93
C LEU A 18 -5.24 10.38 4.52
N HIS A 19 -5.65 9.43 5.36
CA HIS A 19 -6.95 9.49 6.04
C HIS A 19 -7.03 10.68 7.02
N GLU A 20 -5.95 10.98 7.74
CA GLU A 20 -5.87 12.18 8.58
C GLU A 20 -5.99 13.46 7.74
N ILE A 21 -5.31 13.55 6.58
CA ILE A 21 -5.41 14.71 5.68
C ILE A 21 -6.83 14.88 5.15
N GLU A 22 -7.54 13.79 4.87
CA GLU A 22 -8.92 13.82 4.39
C GLU A 22 -9.90 14.26 5.48
N THR A 23 -9.75 13.76 6.72
CA THR A 23 -10.75 13.86 7.78
C THR A 23 -10.44 14.92 8.82
N GLU A 24 -9.16 15.20 9.11
CA GLU A 24 -8.73 16.09 10.18
C GLU A 24 -8.28 17.47 9.68
N SER A 25 -9.19 18.41 9.62
CA SER A 25 -8.88 19.79 9.27
C SER A 25 -7.98 20.53 10.29
N SER A 26 -7.83 19.99 11.50
CA SER A 26 -6.97 20.54 12.57
C SER A 26 -5.51 20.07 12.48
N MET A 27 -5.22 19.08 11.64
CA MET A 27 -3.87 18.54 11.41
C MET A 27 -2.92 19.66 10.94
N GLN A 28 -1.70 19.66 11.45
CA GLN A 28 -0.67 20.61 11.00
C GLN A 28 -0.41 20.45 9.50
N GLY A 29 -0.44 21.54 8.77
CA GLY A 29 -0.34 21.59 7.34
C GLY A 29 -1.69 21.40 6.61
N ASN A 30 -2.77 21.02 7.29
CA ASN A 30 -4.09 20.82 6.69
C ASN A 30 -5.12 21.89 7.12
N ARG A 31 -4.72 22.82 7.98
CA ARG A 31 -5.56 23.95 8.41
C ARG A 31 -5.73 24.93 7.27
N GLU A 32 -6.85 25.62 7.23
CA GLU A 32 -7.12 26.64 6.21
C GLU A 32 -6.02 27.70 6.11
N GLN A 33 -5.51 28.15 7.25
CA GLN A 33 -4.40 29.10 7.32
C GLN A 33 -3.08 28.60 6.74
N ASP A 34 -2.88 27.28 6.68
CA ASP A 34 -1.63 26.67 6.18
C ASP A 34 -1.54 26.71 4.64
N PHE A 35 -2.63 27.12 3.97
CA PHE A 35 -2.69 27.27 2.52
C PHE A 35 -2.43 28.70 2.03
N ASN A 36 -2.38 29.70 2.93
CA ASN A 36 -2.16 31.11 2.60
C ASN A 36 -3.10 31.64 1.50
N LEU A 37 -4.39 31.30 1.57
CA LEU A 37 -5.39 31.66 0.57
C LEU A 37 -6.14 32.94 0.95
N ASP A 38 -6.50 33.73 -0.06
CA ASP A 38 -7.37 34.92 0.11
C ASP A 38 -8.86 34.56 0.25
N VAL A 39 -9.22 33.30 -0.06
CA VAL A 39 -10.58 32.76 0.00
C VAL A 39 -10.60 31.48 0.84
N SER A 40 -11.78 31.01 1.25
CA SER A 40 -11.85 29.74 1.98
C SER A 40 -11.30 28.58 1.16
N LEU A 41 -10.68 27.61 1.83
CA LEU A 41 -10.08 26.44 1.19
C LEU A 41 -11.12 25.67 0.36
N THR A 42 -12.34 25.51 0.87
CA THR A 42 -13.44 24.86 0.14
C THR A 42 -13.77 25.59 -1.15
N ALA A 43 -13.93 26.93 -1.09
CA ALA A 43 -14.22 27.72 -2.29
C ALA A 43 -13.09 27.66 -3.33
N LYS A 44 -11.82 27.60 -2.89
CA LYS A 44 -10.67 27.46 -3.79
C LYS A 44 -10.68 26.09 -4.47
N ILE A 45 -10.96 25.00 -3.72
CA ILE A 45 -11.06 23.64 -4.26
C ILE A 45 -12.23 23.54 -5.27
N ASP A 46 -13.41 24.06 -4.92
CA ASP A 46 -14.58 24.06 -5.81
C ASP A 46 -14.31 24.78 -7.13
N ASN A 47 -13.64 25.93 -7.06
CA ASN A 47 -13.24 26.69 -8.24
C ASN A 47 -12.23 25.92 -9.10
N ALA A 48 -11.23 25.31 -8.48
CA ALA A 48 -10.22 24.49 -9.16
C ALA A 48 -10.87 23.28 -9.84
N TRP A 49 -11.79 22.59 -9.17
CA TRP A 49 -12.54 21.46 -9.70
C TRP A 49 -13.39 21.85 -10.91
N SER A 50 -14.16 22.92 -10.78
CA SER A 50 -15.00 23.43 -11.85
C SER A 50 -14.21 23.84 -13.08
N SER A 51 -13.05 24.48 -12.85
CA SER A 51 -12.11 24.85 -13.91
C SER A 51 -11.54 23.62 -14.61
N LEU A 52 -11.05 22.64 -13.85
CA LEU A 52 -10.49 21.40 -14.39
C LEU A 52 -11.52 20.65 -15.25
N ARG A 53 -12.77 20.51 -14.78
CA ARG A 53 -13.86 19.86 -15.56
C ARG A 53 -14.16 20.58 -16.87
N ASN A 54 -14.15 21.90 -16.87
CA ASN A 54 -14.38 22.68 -18.08
C ASN A 54 -13.20 22.54 -19.06
N ASP A 55 -11.98 22.62 -18.57
CA ASP A 55 -10.78 22.47 -19.40
C ASP A 55 -10.63 21.03 -19.91
N TRP A 56 -11.07 20.03 -19.13
CA TRP A 56 -11.11 18.61 -19.54
C TRP A 56 -12.03 18.38 -20.75
N LYS A 57 -13.21 19.03 -20.79
CA LYS A 57 -14.12 18.96 -21.95
C LYS A 57 -13.42 19.46 -23.22
N LEU A 58 -12.74 20.60 -23.12
CA LEU A 58 -11.97 21.16 -24.23
C LEU A 58 -10.80 20.26 -24.65
N PHE A 59 -10.18 19.60 -23.67
CA PHE A 59 -9.11 18.65 -23.91
C PHE A 59 -9.60 17.38 -24.61
N SER A 60 -10.73 16.81 -24.18
CA SER A 60 -11.30 15.60 -24.77
C SER A 60 -11.85 15.83 -26.20
N GLU A 61 -12.33 17.02 -26.51
CA GLU A 61 -12.85 17.40 -27.83
C GLU A 61 -11.75 17.88 -28.82
N ARG A 62 -10.46 17.80 -28.43
CA ARG A 62 -9.34 18.30 -29.23
C ARG A 62 -9.18 17.61 -30.59
N ASN A 63 -8.73 18.38 -31.58
CA ASN A 63 -8.42 17.83 -32.90
C ASN A 63 -7.04 17.17 -32.94
N SER A 64 -6.98 15.86 -32.90
CA SER A 64 -5.76 15.06 -32.92
C SER A 64 -4.92 15.18 -34.21
N LEU A 65 -5.51 15.62 -35.33
CA LEU A 65 -4.78 15.82 -36.60
C LEU A 65 -3.78 16.98 -36.52
N ARG A 66 -4.06 17.98 -35.67
CA ARG A 66 -3.18 19.16 -35.50
C ARG A 66 -2.19 19.03 -34.35
N ASP A 67 -2.41 18.06 -33.47
CA ASP A 67 -1.55 17.76 -32.31
C ASP A 67 -1.48 16.24 -32.11
N PRO A 68 -0.70 15.54 -32.94
CA PRO A 68 -0.69 14.08 -32.99
C PRO A 68 -0.16 13.43 -31.69
N TYR A 69 0.67 14.13 -30.92
CA TYR A 69 1.17 13.70 -29.63
C TYR A 69 0.36 14.24 -28.43
N GLY A 70 -0.60 15.11 -28.67
CA GLY A 70 -1.39 15.78 -27.63
C GLY A 70 -0.60 16.83 -26.83
N THR A 71 0.64 17.11 -27.18
CA THR A 71 1.56 17.93 -26.37
C THR A 71 1.03 19.34 -26.11
N LYS A 72 0.45 20.00 -27.11
CA LYS A 72 -0.07 21.37 -26.97
C LYS A 72 -1.33 21.40 -26.11
N ALA A 73 -2.20 20.42 -26.32
CA ALA A 73 -3.46 20.31 -25.57
C ALA A 73 -3.18 20.00 -24.10
N VAL A 74 -2.27 19.05 -23.82
CA VAL A 74 -1.85 18.70 -22.46
C VAL A 74 -1.20 19.90 -21.77
N ARG A 75 -0.28 20.60 -22.42
CA ARG A 75 0.36 21.79 -21.84
C ARG A 75 -0.67 22.82 -21.42
N ARG A 76 -1.63 23.14 -22.30
CA ARG A 76 -2.68 24.11 -22.01
C ARG A 76 -3.57 23.69 -20.83
N LEU A 77 -3.90 22.40 -20.75
CA LEU A 77 -4.67 21.84 -19.64
C LEU A 77 -3.87 21.96 -18.34
N MET A 78 -2.62 21.49 -18.35
CA MET A 78 -1.83 21.41 -17.13
C MET A 78 -1.32 22.76 -16.64
N GLU A 79 -0.99 23.69 -17.52
CA GLU A 79 -0.62 25.07 -17.13
C GLU A 79 -1.76 25.76 -16.38
N ARG A 80 -3.03 25.59 -16.81
CA ARG A 80 -4.21 26.10 -16.11
C ARG A 80 -4.46 25.36 -14.81
N PHE A 81 -4.32 24.04 -14.82
CA PHE A 81 -4.48 23.23 -13.64
C PHE A 81 -3.46 23.61 -12.55
N PHE A 82 -2.18 23.70 -12.89
CA PHE A 82 -1.14 24.14 -11.97
C PHE A 82 -1.36 25.57 -11.47
N SER A 83 -1.84 26.47 -12.34
CA SER A 83 -2.23 27.82 -11.89
C SER A 83 -3.37 27.81 -10.87
N SER A 84 -4.30 26.86 -10.95
CA SER A 84 -5.38 26.71 -9.93
C SER A 84 -4.86 26.21 -8.57
N LEU A 85 -3.69 25.56 -8.55
CA LEU A 85 -2.94 25.13 -7.38
C LEU A 85 -1.87 26.14 -6.94
N ASP A 86 -1.91 27.36 -7.51
CA ASP A 86 -1.03 28.48 -7.25
C ASP A 86 0.44 28.29 -7.69
N TYR A 87 0.72 27.35 -8.64
CA TYR A 87 2.04 27.22 -9.26
C TYR A 87 2.30 28.33 -10.28
N GLN A 88 3.50 28.87 -10.23
CA GLN A 88 4.04 29.74 -11.28
C GLN A 88 5.07 28.95 -12.10
N LEU A 89 4.67 28.50 -13.29
CA LEU A 89 5.50 27.67 -14.14
C LEU A 89 6.36 28.56 -15.05
N ASP A 90 7.67 28.32 -15.04
CA ASP A 90 8.62 28.95 -15.94
C ASP A 90 9.11 27.94 -17.00
N TYR A 91 8.88 28.25 -18.28
CA TYR A 91 9.22 27.36 -19.38
C TYR A 91 10.71 27.42 -19.72
N GLN A 92 11.38 26.26 -19.75
CA GLN A 92 12.79 26.12 -20.09
C GLN A 92 12.95 25.66 -21.54
N PRO A 93 13.36 26.53 -22.46
CA PRO A 93 13.55 26.18 -23.88
C PRO A 93 14.79 25.33 -24.14
N THR A 94 15.74 25.34 -23.20
CA THR A 94 17.01 24.61 -23.28
C THR A 94 17.07 23.51 -22.22
N GLN A 95 17.91 22.50 -22.50
CA GLN A 95 18.17 21.46 -21.50
C GLN A 95 18.94 22.05 -20.32
N ILE A 96 18.59 21.58 -19.11
CA ILE A 96 19.29 21.93 -17.86
C ILE A 96 20.58 21.12 -17.79
N GLU A 97 21.71 21.79 -17.56
CA GLU A 97 23.04 21.17 -17.43
C GLU A 97 23.34 20.93 -15.94
N VAL A 98 23.61 19.68 -15.57
CA VAL A 98 24.03 19.28 -14.22
C VAL A 98 25.33 18.49 -14.34
N GLY A 99 26.45 19.10 -14.01
CA GLY A 99 27.76 18.54 -14.26
C GLY A 99 27.98 18.31 -15.76
N GLU A 100 28.30 17.10 -16.16
CA GLU A 100 28.48 16.70 -17.57
C GLU A 100 27.19 16.23 -18.25
N ARG A 101 26.08 16.20 -17.55
CA ARG A 101 24.79 15.66 -18.03
C ARG A 101 23.83 16.77 -18.42
N LYS A 102 22.99 16.48 -19.42
CA LYS A 102 21.95 17.39 -19.92
C LYS A 102 20.58 16.73 -19.73
N PHE A 103 19.66 17.46 -19.10
CA PHE A 103 18.32 16.99 -18.80
C PHE A 103 17.28 17.87 -19.50
N ASP A 104 16.31 17.21 -20.14
CA ASP A 104 15.18 17.88 -20.80
C ASP A 104 14.03 18.04 -19.80
N ILE A 105 14.13 19.07 -18.97
CA ILE A 105 13.13 19.47 -17.99
C ILE A 105 12.43 20.73 -18.51
N PRO A 106 11.24 20.63 -19.10
CA PRO A 106 10.61 21.73 -19.81
C PRO A 106 10.05 22.83 -18.92
N TYR A 107 9.82 22.57 -17.65
CA TYR A 107 9.28 23.55 -16.69
C TYR A 107 10.00 23.47 -15.36
N ILE A 108 10.13 24.64 -14.73
CA ILE A 108 10.52 24.76 -13.32
C ILE A 108 9.53 25.66 -12.60
N CYS A 109 9.41 25.50 -11.29
CA CYS A 109 8.67 26.41 -10.43
C CYS A 109 9.67 27.18 -9.56
N PRO A 110 10.01 28.46 -9.89
CA PRO A 110 11.05 29.21 -9.19
C PRO A 110 10.74 29.45 -7.70
N GLU A 111 9.47 29.61 -7.36
CA GLU A 111 9.03 29.87 -5.97
C GLU A 111 9.17 28.63 -5.06
N LEU A 112 9.31 27.44 -5.65
CA LEU A 112 9.47 26.16 -4.96
C LEU A 112 10.88 25.60 -5.13
N ASP A 113 11.88 26.42 -4.89
CA ASP A 113 13.30 26.06 -5.06
C ASP A 113 13.59 25.43 -6.42
N GLN A 114 13.07 26.05 -7.48
CA GLN A 114 13.19 25.59 -8.88
C GLN A 114 12.70 24.15 -9.10
N MET A 115 11.65 23.75 -8.40
CA MET A 115 11.07 22.41 -8.51
C MET A 115 10.87 22.00 -9.98
N PRO A 116 11.44 20.85 -10.43
CA PRO A 116 11.35 20.40 -11.80
C PRO A 116 9.98 19.81 -12.13
N ILE A 117 9.45 20.17 -13.32
CA ILE A 117 8.16 19.67 -13.79
C ILE A 117 8.28 19.25 -15.26
N ILE A 118 7.87 18.03 -15.57
CA ILE A 118 7.83 17.50 -16.94
C ILE A 118 6.37 17.35 -17.36
N ILE A 119 5.96 18.10 -18.38
CA ILE A 119 4.64 17.98 -19.02
C ILE A 119 4.88 17.42 -20.42
N VAL A 120 4.29 16.26 -20.71
CA VAL A 120 4.42 15.57 -22.01
C VAL A 120 3.06 15.34 -22.65
N GLY A 121 3.05 14.95 -23.92
CA GLY A 121 1.82 14.54 -24.59
C GLY A 121 1.27 13.21 -24.06
N ASP A 122 -0.01 12.98 -24.31
CA ASP A 122 -0.72 11.76 -23.90
C ASP A 122 -0.58 10.61 -24.92
N LYS A 123 0.20 10.81 -26.00
CA LYS A 123 0.51 9.78 -26.99
C LYS A 123 2.02 9.65 -27.20
N THR A 124 2.47 8.40 -27.38
CA THR A 124 3.89 8.10 -27.57
C THR A 124 4.37 8.34 -29.00
N GLY A 125 3.46 8.39 -29.98
CA GLY A 125 3.75 8.39 -31.40
C GLY A 125 4.19 7.03 -31.94
N ASP A 126 4.05 5.98 -31.14
CA ASP A 126 4.14 4.59 -31.54
C ASP A 126 2.73 3.99 -31.54
N ALA A 127 2.26 3.60 -32.74
CA ALA A 127 0.87 3.18 -32.92
C ALA A 127 0.52 1.91 -32.11
N GLU A 128 1.49 1.03 -31.88
CA GLU A 128 1.27 -0.19 -31.09
C GLU A 128 1.12 0.14 -29.60
N LEU A 129 2.00 0.99 -29.05
CA LEU A 129 1.93 1.43 -27.67
C LEU A 129 0.69 2.28 -27.39
N ASP A 130 0.32 3.15 -28.34
CA ASP A 130 -0.87 3.99 -28.23
C ASP A 130 -2.17 3.17 -28.31
N LEU A 131 -2.18 2.07 -29.10
CA LEU A 131 -3.31 1.12 -29.14
C LEU A 131 -3.44 0.30 -27.84
N LEU A 132 -2.33 0.03 -27.16
CA LEU A 132 -2.31 -0.67 -25.87
C LEU A 132 -2.60 0.24 -24.67
N ASP A 133 -2.95 1.52 -24.92
CA ASP A 133 -3.19 2.55 -23.90
C ASP A 133 -2.05 2.63 -22.85
N LYS A 134 -0.81 2.49 -23.31
CA LYS A 134 0.35 2.54 -22.43
C LYS A 134 0.62 3.96 -21.94
N CYS A 135 0.81 4.11 -20.62
CA CYS A 135 1.08 5.41 -20.03
C CYS A 135 2.36 6.04 -20.62
N THR A 136 2.23 7.23 -21.19
CA THR A 136 3.34 7.93 -21.84
C THR A 136 4.43 8.38 -20.85
N LEU A 137 4.15 8.43 -19.56
CA LEU A 137 5.14 8.74 -18.52
C LEU A 137 6.19 7.64 -18.38
N ASP A 138 5.84 6.40 -18.71
CA ASP A 138 6.71 5.22 -18.60
C ASP A 138 7.35 4.84 -19.93
N GLN A 139 6.98 5.51 -21.03
CA GLN A 139 7.44 5.21 -22.38
C GLN A 139 8.32 6.33 -22.93
N ARG A 140 9.23 5.96 -23.83
CA ARG A 140 9.96 6.96 -24.62
C ARG A 140 9.03 7.54 -25.66
N ILE A 141 8.89 8.87 -25.69
CA ILE A 141 8.06 9.57 -26.67
C ILE A 141 8.88 9.83 -27.94
N LYS A 142 8.33 9.42 -29.07
CA LYS A 142 9.01 9.55 -30.38
C LYS A 142 9.15 11.03 -30.78
N GLY A 143 10.33 11.42 -31.21
CA GLY A 143 10.58 12.80 -31.64
C GLY A 143 10.95 13.77 -30.51
N GLU A 144 10.95 13.37 -29.26
CA GLU A 144 11.46 14.17 -28.16
C GLU A 144 12.98 14.05 -28.00
N ARG A 145 13.59 15.07 -27.39
CA ARG A 145 15.04 15.10 -27.09
C ARG A 145 15.44 14.09 -26.02
N ARG A 146 14.51 13.72 -25.16
CA ARG A 146 14.73 12.73 -24.09
C ARG A 146 15.06 11.35 -24.66
N GLN A 147 16.11 10.75 -24.14
CA GLN A 147 16.48 9.37 -24.48
C GLN A 147 15.79 8.33 -23.60
N LYS A 148 15.28 8.75 -22.44
CA LYS A 148 14.57 7.96 -21.46
C LYS A 148 13.09 8.38 -21.40
N SER A 149 12.25 7.57 -20.72
CA SER A 149 10.89 7.99 -20.42
C SER A 149 10.86 9.24 -19.53
N PRO A 150 9.75 10.00 -19.51
CA PRO A 150 9.62 11.18 -18.65
C PRO A 150 9.93 10.89 -17.18
N GLN A 151 9.38 9.81 -16.63
CA GLN A 151 9.62 9.38 -15.25
C GLN A 151 11.10 9.04 -15.01
N ALA A 152 11.72 8.26 -15.90
CA ALA A 152 13.13 7.90 -15.76
C ALA A 152 14.06 9.13 -15.91
N THR A 153 13.67 10.11 -16.72
CA THR A 153 14.40 11.38 -16.85
C THR A 153 14.31 12.20 -15.58
N MET A 154 13.12 12.29 -14.98
CA MET A 154 12.92 12.99 -13.70
C MET A 154 13.73 12.35 -12.57
N LEU A 155 13.67 11.03 -12.44
CA LEU A 155 14.45 10.30 -11.42
C LEU A 155 15.96 10.49 -11.60
N ASP A 156 16.45 10.43 -12.85
CA ASP A 156 17.86 10.65 -13.12
C ASP A 156 18.28 12.10 -12.79
N TYR A 157 17.41 13.08 -13.04
CA TYR A 157 17.62 14.47 -12.67
C TYR A 157 17.67 14.64 -11.15
N LEU A 158 16.66 14.14 -10.42
CA LEU A 158 16.60 14.25 -8.96
C LEU A 158 17.79 13.55 -8.27
N ASN A 159 18.27 12.43 -8.83
CA ASN A 159 19.43 11.72 -8.28
C ASN A 159 20.77 12.46 -8.51
N ASN A 160 20.82 13.42 -9.42
CA ASN A 160 22.02 14.20 -9.71
C ASN A 160 21.93 15.66 -9.21
N THR A 161 20.84 16.01 -8.53
CA THR A 161 20.60 17.34 -7.96
C THR A 161 20.20 17.24 -6.49
N GLU A 162 20.08 18.36 -5.82
CA GLU A 162 19.61 18.42 -4.43
C GLU A 162 18.09 18.49 -4.31
N HIS A 163 17.36 18.49 -5.45
CA HIS A 163 15.89 18.52 -5.40
C HIS A 163 15.31 17.25 -4.81
N VAL A 164 14.41 17.41 -3.85
CA VAL A 164 13.73 16.30 -3.18
C VAL A 164 12.51 15.85 -3.98
N TYR A 165 11.78 16.79 -4.58
CA TYR A 165 10.53 16.52 -5.29
C TYR A 165 10.61 16.94 -6.76
N GLY A 166 9.85 16.23 -7.60
CA GLY A 166 9.61 16.58 -8.98
C GLY A 166 8.26 16.07 -9.45
N ILE A 167 7.68 16.71 -10.47
CA ILE A 167 6.36 16.37 -10.97
C ILE A 167 6.48 15.93 -12.44
N VAL A 168 5.79 14.84 -12.79
CA VAL A 168 5.64 14.42 -14.20
C VAL A 168 4.16 14.22 -14.51
N THR A 169 3.71 14.68 -15.69
CA THR A 169 2.32 14.54 -16.10
C THR A 169 2.18 14.46 -17.61
N ASN A 170 1.16 13.72 -18.07
CA ASN A 170 0.68 13.67 -19.44
C ASN A 170 -0.76 14.23 -19.58
N GLY A 171 -1.26 14.91 -18.54
CA GLY A 171 -2.61 15.46 -18.49
C GLY A 171 -3.68 14.44 -18.05
N GLN A 172 -3.50 13.16 -18.32
CA GLN A 172 -4.39 12.09 -17.83
C GLN A 172 -3.93 11.59 -16.46
N VAL A 173 -2.62 11.48 -16.28
CA VAL A 173 -1.98 11.04 -15.04
C VAL A 173 -1.00 12.10 -14.58
N LEU A 174 -0.97 12.36 -13.27
CA LEU A 174 0.01 13.22 -12.60
C LEU A 174 0.73 12.43 -11.52
N ARG A 175 2.07 12.50 -11.52
CA ARG A 175 2.91 11.85 -10.49
C ARG A 175 3.75 12.87 -9.76
N LEU A 176 3.65 12.87 -8.44
CA LEU A 176 4.59 13.51 -7.54
C LEU A 176 5.68 12.51 -7.17
N ILE A 177 6.90 12.75 -7.62
CA ILE A 177 8.05 11.87 -7.39
C ILE A 177 8.92 12.46 -6.28
N ARG A 178 9.34 11.62 -5.33
CA ARG A 178 10.29 11.99 -4.29
C ARG A 178 11.61 11.26 -4.49
N ASN A 179 12.70 12.00 -4.39
CA ASN A 179 14.04 11.43 -4.34
C ASN A 179 14.29 10.77 -2.97
N THR A 180 14.62 9.48 -2.97
CA THR A 180 14.92 8.72 -1.74
C THR A 180 16.42 8.55 -1.50
N GLY A 181 17.28 9.04 -2.40
CA GLY A 181 18.71 8.80 -2.36
C GLY A 181 19.12 7.34 -2.62
N GLN A 182 18.15 6.45 -2.86
CA GLN A 182 18.38 5.04 -3.19
C GLN A 182 18.05 4.80 -4.66
N LEU A 183 19.01 4.30 -5.41
CA LEU A 183 18.91 4.10 -6.88
C LEU A 183 17.81 3.11 -7.31
N VAL A 184 17.26 2.33 -6.41
CA VAL A 184 16.39 1.19 -6.73
C VAL A 184 14.93 1.40 -6.32
N LYS A 185 14.63 2.31 -5.39
CA LYS A 185 13.26 2.45 -4.85
C LYS A 185 12.53 3.63 -5.48
N LEU A 186 11.55 3.31 -6.34
CA LEU A 186 10.63 4.31 -6.89
C LEU A 186 9.63 4.74 -5.81
N THR A 187 9.64 6.04 -5.48
CA THR A 187 8.72 6.61 -4.50
C THR A 187 7.94 7.76 -5.13
N TYR A 188 6.65 7.55 -5.35
CA TYR A 188 5.76 8.56 -5.93
C TYR A 188 4.30 8.35 -5.55
N ILE A 189 3.53 9.41 -5.64
CA ILE A 189 2.06 9.35 -5.63
C ILE A 189 1.59 9.60 -7.06
N GLU A 190 0.68 8.75 -7.53
CA GLU A 190 0.03 8.88 -8.83
C GLU A 190 -1.43 9.28 -8.64
N PHE A 191 -1.86 10.26 -9.43
CA PHE A 191 -3.23 10.74 -9.49
C PHE A 191 -3.75 10.49 -10.91
N ASP A 192 -4.78 9.66 -11.05
CA ASP A 192 -5.50 9.45 -12.31
C ASP A 192 -6.53 10.57 -12.48
N ILE A 193 -6.10 11.68 -13.10
CA ILE A 193 -6.94 12.86 -13.35
C ILE A 193 -8.08 12.51 -14.31
N ARG A 194 -7.82 11.64 -15.30
CA ARG A 194 -8.84 11.18 -16.25
C ARG A 194 -10.00 10.56 -15.49
N ARG A 195 -9.70 9.58 -14.66
CA ARG A 195 -10.70 8.87 -13.88
C ARG A 195 -11.42 9.77 -12.89
N MET A 196 -10.69 10.65 -12.20
CA MET A 196 -11.29 11.62 -11.28
C MET A 196 -12.36 12.46 -11.96
N VAL A 197 -12.09 12.98 -13.19
CA VAL A 197 -13.02 13.87 -13.89
C VAL A 197 -14.15 13.09 -14.56
N GLU A 198 -13.87 11.94 -15.19
CA GLU A 198 -14.86 11.15 -15.94
C GLU A 198 -15.84 10.42 -15.02
N GLU A 199 -15.40 9.96 -13.86
CA GLU A 199 -16.22 9.26 -12.85
C GLU A 199 -16.72 10.19 -11.72
N ASP A 200 -16.43 11.51 -11.79
CA ASP A 200 -16.84 12.55 -10.82
C ASP A 200 -16.35 12.31 -9.38
N HIS A 201 -15.08 11.88 -9.21
CA HIS A 201 -14.46 11.59 -7.91
C HIS A 201 -14.01 12.88 -7.18
N TYR A 202 -14.96 13.74 -6.84
CA TYR A 202 -14.70 15.03 -6.20
C TYR A 202 -13.94 14.90 -4.86
N ALA A 203 -14.26 13.88 -4.05
CA ALA A 203 -13.57 13.67 -2.76
C ALA A 203 -12.07 13.39 -2.95
N GLU A 204 -11.71 12.56 -3.93
CA GLU A 204 -10.31 12.28 -4.25
C GLU A 204 -9.60 13.50 -4.84
N PHE A 205 -10.33 14.34 -5.60
CA PHE A 205 -9.82 15.63 -6.06
C PHE A 205 -9.52 16.58 -4.89
N CYS A 206 -10.38 16.64 -3.87
CA CYS A 206 -10.11 17.41 -2.65
C CYS A 206 -8.80 16.98 -1.98
N LEU A 207 -8.53 15.69 -1.95
CA LEU A 207 -7.27 15.16 -1.41
C LEU A 207 -6.08 15.50 -2.32
N LEU A 208 -6.24 15.35 -3.65
CA LEU A 208 -5.21 15.80 -4.62
C LEU A 208 -4.87 17.27 -4.41
N PHE A 209 -5.88 18.15 -4.29
CA PHE A 209 -5.65 19.58 -4.07
C PHE A 209 -4.84 19.83 -2.79
N ARG A 210 -5.22 19.17 -1.69
CA ARG A 210 -4.52 19.29 -0.39
C ARG A 210 -3.07 18.81 -0.45
N LEU A 211 -2.80 17.77 -1.22
CA LEU A 211 -1.45 17.21 -1.37
C LEU A 211 -0.58 18.00 -2.36
N MET A 212 -1.19 18.56 -3.41
CA MET A 212 -0.44 19.16 -4.51
C MET A 212 -0.40 20.69 -4.51
N HIS A 213 -1.11 21.37 -3.59
CA HIS A 213 -1.05 22.84 -3.50
C HIS A 213 0.38 23.30 -3.17
N THR A 214 0.84 24.41 -3.79
CA THR A 214 2.21 24.94 -3.63
C THR A 214 2.67 25.08 -2.19
N SER A 215 1.78 25.45 -1.27
CA SER A 215 2.09 25.58 0.15
C SER A 215 2.63 24.28 0.80
N ARG A 216 2.46 23.13 0.16
CA ARG A 216 3.01 21.85 0.65
C ARG A 216 4.52 21.75 0.48
N PHE A 217 5.05 22.45 -0.52
CA PHE A 217 6.46 22.40 -0.91
C PHE A 217 7.25 23.66 -0.54
N THR A 218 6.57 24.67 -0.01
CA THR A 218 7.20 25.92 0.44
C THR A 218 7.91 25.69 1.77
N HIS A 219 9.18 26.08 1.86
CA HIS A 219 9.94 26.06 3.10
C HIS A 219 9.57 27.27 3.95
N SER A 220 9.40 27.07 5.26
CA SER A 220 9.17 28.14 6.24
C SER A 220 10.36 28.20 7.20
N GLY A 221 11.32 29.06 6.89
CA GLY A 221 12.56 29.14 7.67
C GLY A 221 13.43 27.91 7.55
N ASP A 222 13.96 27.42 8.66
CA ASP A 222 14.79 26.20 8.74
C ASP A 222 13.96 24.89 8.78
N ASP A 223 12.63 24.98 8.82
CA ASP A 223 11.75 23.83 8.91
C ASP A 223 11.56 23.17 7.54
N ALA A 224 11.49 21.85 7.53
CA ALA A 224 11.12 21.07 6.35
C ALA A 224 9.73 21.46 5.84
N CYS A 225 9.51 21.41 4.52
CA CYS A 225 8.19 21.69 3.93
C CYS A 225 7.12 20.71 4.49
N ILE A 226 5.86 21.07 4.37
CA ILE A 226 4.74 20.28 4.92
C ILE A 226 4.73 18.85 4.36
N MET A 227 4.99 18.67 3.06
CA MET A 227 5.05 17.34 2.44
C MET A 227 6.16 16.48 3.08
N GLU A 228 7.31 17.07 3.40
CA GLU A 228 8.41 16.33 4.04
C GLU A 228 8.09 16.03 5.52
N GLN A 229 7.37 16.91 6.22
CA GLN A 229 6.89 16.63 7.57
C GLN A 229 5.89 15.46 7.57
N TRP A 230 4.97 15.41 6.62
CA TRP A 230 4.02 14.30 6.47
C TRP A 230 4.73 12.99 6.08
N PHE A 231 5.73 13.06 5.20
CA PHE A 231 6.58 11.92 4.85
C PHE A 231 7.31 11.36 6.09
N ASN A 232 7.95 12.23 6.88
CA ASN A 232 8.65 11.81 8.10
C ASN A 232 7.68 11.20 9.13
N ARG A 233 6.48 11.77 9.30
CA ARG A 233 5.42 11.15 10.12
C ARG A 233 5.01 9.77 9.61
N SER A 234 4.95 9.58 8.29
CA SER A 234 4.65 8.27 7.69
C SER A 234 5.72 7.24 8.01
N ILE A 235 7.01 7.62 7.92
CA ILE A 235 8.12 6.76 8.32
C ILE A 235 8.05 6.41 9.81
N GLU A 236 7.82 7.40 10.67
CA GLU A 236 7.68 7.17 12.12
C GLU A 236 6.51 6.26 12.44
N SER A 237 5.37 6.41 11.74
CA SER A 237 4.22 5.52 11.86
C SER A 237 4.58 4.09 11.45
N GLY A 238 5.26 3.92 10.31
CA GLY A 238 5.74 2.62 9.85
C GLY A 238 6.70 1.95 10.85
N ASN A 239 7.63 2.70 11.42
CA ASN A 239 8.55 2.19 12.45
C ASN A 239 7.80 1.77 13.73
N ARG A 240 6.80 2.54 14.15
CA ARG A 240 5.95 2.18 15.30
C ARG A 240 5.12 0.92 15.03
N ILE A 241 4.54 0.81 13.84
CA ILE A 241 3.80 -0.40 13.43
C ILE A 241 4.73 -1.62 13.44
N ARG A 242 5.95 -1.49 12.92
CA ARG A 242 6.95 -2.58 12.91
C ARG A 242 7.29 -3.05 14.31
N ALA A 243 7.62 -2.13 15.22
CA ALA A 243 7.91 -2.47 16.61
C ALA A 243 6.70 -3.10 17.31
N GLY A 244 5.52 -2.49 17.13
CA GLY A 244 4.26 -3.00 17.68
C GLY A 244 3.90 -4.39 17.13
N LEU A 245 4.15 -4.64 15.84
CA LEU A 245 3.88 -5.94 15.21
C LEU A 245 4.82 -7.03 15.73
N SER A 246 6.10 -6.73 15.97
CA SER A 246 7.05 -7.69 16.56
C SER A 246 6.58 -8.14 17.94
N ASP A 247 6.21 -7.21 18.82
CA ASP A 247 5.67 -7.52 20.15
C ASP A 247 4.33 -8.28 20.07
N ALA A 248 3.47 -7.89 19.12
CA ALA A 248 2.18 -8.54 18.90
C ALA A 248 2.35 -10.01 18.48
N VAL A 249 3.27 -10.25 17.57
CA VAL A 249 3.61 -11.61 17.10
C VAL A 249 4.19 -12.44 18.23
N GLN A 250 5.10 -11.90 19.03
CA GLN A 250 5.64 -12.60 20.20
C GLN A 250 4.52 -13.05 21.15
N LYS A 251 3.61 -12.14 21.50
CA LYS A 251 2.45 -12.45 22.37
C LYS A 251 1.54 -13.50 21.75
N ALA A 252 1.27 -13.41 20.45
CA ALA A 252 0.45 -14.41 19.76
C ALA A 252 1.11 -15.79 19.78
N MET A 253 2.43 -15.86 19.55
CA MET A 253 3.21 -17.10 19.63
C MET A 253 3.20 -17.69 21.06
N GLU A 254 3.32 -16.87 22.09
CA GLU A 254 3.26 -17.31 23.50
C GLU A 254 1.88 -17.92 23.81
N ILE A 255 0.78 -17.26 23.40
CA ILE A 255 -0.59 -17.76 23.57
C ILE A 255 -0.76 -19.10 22.87
N LEU A 256 -0.39 -19.19 21.59
CA LEU A 256 -0.54 -20.40 20.80
C LEU A 256 0.36 -21.53 21.30
N GLY A 257 1.61 -21.25 21.60
CA GLY A 257 2.56 -22.22 22.14
C GLY A 257 2.10 -22.80 23.48
N ARG A 258 1.60 -21.94 24.39
CA ARG A 258 0.99 -22.37 25.63
C ARG A 258 -0.25 -23.24 25.37
N SER A 259 -1.06 -22.88 24.39
CA SER A 259 -2.26 -23.63 24.01
C SER A 259 -1.93 -25.04 23.51
N VAL A 260 -0.85 -25.19 22.77
CA VAL A 260 -0.35 -26.50 22.29
C VAL A 260 0.12 -27.37 23.46
N VAL A 261 0.95 -26.81 24.35
CA VAL A 261 1.55 -27.56 25.46
C VAL A 261 0.54 -27.92 26.55
N CYS A 262 -0.36 -26.98 26.89
CA CYS A 262 -1.33 -27.16 27.98
C CYS A 262 -2.71 -27.63 27.51
N GLY A 263 -2.96 -27.69 26.21
CA GLY A 263 -4.24 -28.07 25.63
C GLY A 263 -4.63 -29.52 25.98
N LYS A 264 -5.94 -29.77 26.10
CA LYS A 264 -6.50 -31.09 26.48
C LYS A 264 -6.90 -31.95 25.29
N GLY A 265 -6.68 -31.48 24.06
CA GLY A 265 -7.01 -32.22 22.85
C GLY A 265 -6.14 -33.46 22.64
N ALA A 266 -6.63 -34.43 21.90
CA ALA A 266 -5.91 -35.66 21.60
C ALA A 266 -4.59 -35.37 20.82
N GLY A 267 -4.61 -34.43 19.86
CA GLY A 267 -3.41 -34.04 19.12
C GLY A 267 -2.39 -33.28 19.98
N ASN A 268 -2.83 -32.53 20.99
CA ASN A 268 -1.94 -31.88 21.96
C ASN A 268 -1.22 -32.93 22.81
N GLU A 269 -1.90 -34.05 23.16
CA GLU A 269 -1.27 -35.16 23.83
C GLU A 269 -0.24 -35.87 22.97
N VAL A 270 -0.52 -36.04 21.67
CA VAL A 270 0.46 -36.60 20.70
C VAL A 270 1.75 -35.76 20.72
N PHE A 271 1.65 -34.43 20.66
CA PHE A 271 2.81 -33.56 20.74
C PHE A 271 3.57 -33.72 22.08
N ARG A 272 2.87 -33.76 23.22
CA ARG A 272 3.50 -33.96 24.53
C ARG A 272 4.24 -35.29 24.62
N GLN A 273 3.66 -36.37 24.10
CA GLN A 273 4.31 -37.70 24.05
C GLN A 273 5.54 -37.69 23.14
N ALA A 274 5.45 -37.00 21.98
CA ALA A 274 6.61 -36.83 21.10
C ALA A 274 7.77 -36.07 21.80
N VAL A 275 7.45 -35.08 22.63
CA VAL A 275 8.45 -34.37 23.45
C VAL A 275 9.07 -35.30 24.52
N ILE A 276 8.23 -36.10 25.20
CA ILE A 276 8.71 -37.05 26.22
C ILE A 276 9.62 -38.13 25.57
N ASN A 277 9.26 -38.60 24.40
CA ASN A 277 10.03 -39.60 23.64
C ASN A 277 11.30 -39.03 23.00
N GLY A 278 11.48 -37.71 22.99
CA GLY A 278 12.62 -37.04 22.33
C GLY A 278 12.49 -36.89 20.81
N GLU A 279 11.30 -37.16 20.26
CA GLU A 279 10.99 -37.02 18.84
C GLU A 279 10.71 -35.54 18.45
N ALA A 280 10.25 -34.75 19.41
CA ALA A 280 10.01 -33.31 19.29
C ALA A 280 10.62 -32.54 20.46
N ASN A 281 10.80 -31.24 20.31
CA ASN A 281 11.33 -30.36 21.35
C ASN A 281 10.74 -28.94 21.23
N ALA A 282 11.16 -28.02 22.08
CA ALA A 282 10.72 -26.62 22.05
C ALA A 282 11.05 -25.93 20.73
N GLN A 283 12.18 -26.25 20.12
CA GLN A 283 12.58 -25.69 18.81
C GLN A 283 11.69 -26.20 17.67
N THR A 284 11.25 -27.47 17.74
CA THR A 284 10.29 -28.04 16.80
C THR A 284 8.98 -27.25 16.82
N LEU A 285 8.43 -27.03 18.02
CA LEU A 285 7.21 -26.23 18.19
C LEU A 285 7.42 -24.78 17.73
N ASN A 286 8.53 -24.16 18.12
CA ASN A 286 8.85 -22.79 17.73
C ASN A 286 8.90 -22.64 16.21
N LYS A 287 9.53 -23.57 15.51
CA LYS A 287 9.62 -23.58 14.05
C LYS A 287 8.23 -23.67 13.39
N GLU A 288 7.35 -24.53 13.90
CA GLU A 288 6.00 -24.65 13.37
C GLU A 288 5.15 -23.39 13.68
N LEU A 289 5.29 -22.80 14.88
CA LEU A 289 4.63 -21.55 15.23
C LEU A 289 5.08 -20.39 14.33
N ILE A 290 6.36 -20.29 14.04
CA ILE A 290 6.91 -19.33 13.10
C ILE A 290 6.24 -19.51 11.74
N HIS A 291 6.22 -20.68 11.15
CA HIS A 291 5.56 -20.93 9.88
C HIS A 291 4.06 -20.60 9.92
N PHE A 292 3.38 -20.96 11.02
CA PHE A 292 1.98 -20.66 11.21
C PHE A 292 1.70 -19.15 11.21
N ILE A 293 2.42 -18.38 12.01
CA ILE A 293 2.28 -16.91 12.04
C ILE A 293 2.60 -16.31 10.67
N TYR A 294 3.62 -16.83 9.99
CA TYR A 294 3.97 -16.35 8.65
C TYR A 294 2.85 -16.56 7.63
N ARG A 295 2.20 -17.73 7.66
CA ARG A 295 1.02 -17.99 6.83
C ARG A 295 -0.07 -16.97 7.11
N LEU A 296 -0.34 -16.69 8.40
CA LEU A 296 -1.35 -15.69 8.78
C LEU A 296 -1.00 -14.30 8.26
N LEU A 297 0.21 -13.82 8.52
CA LEU A 297 0.66 -12.49 8.10
C LEU A 297 0.64 -12.36 6.57
N PHE A 298 1.08 -13.39 5.86
CA PHE A 298 1.05 -13.42 4.41
C PHE A 298 -0.38 -13.37 3.87
N LEU A 299 -1.29 -14.16 4.44
CA LEU A 299 -2.70 -14.14 4.05
C LEU A 299 -3.37 -12.82 4.39
N PHE A 300 -3.07 -12.19 5.52
CA PHE A 300 -3.55 -10.84 5.83
C PHE A 300 -3.14 -9.84 4.74
N ILE A 301 -1.89 -9.87 4.30
CA ILE A 301 -1.39 -8.96 3.26
C ILE A 301 -2.10 -9.18 1.93
N ILE A 302 -2.20 -10.43 1.46
CA ILE A 302 -2.82 -10.71 0.15
C ILE A 302 -4.34 -10.51 0.16
N GLU A 303 -5.00 -10.72 1.31
CA GLU A 303 -6.43 -10.46 1.48
C GLU A 303 -6.72 -8.95 1.53
N ASP A 304 -5.99 -8.20 2.35
CA ASP A 304 -6.14 -6.74 2.48
C ASP A 304 -5.79 -6.02 1.17
N ARG A 305 -4.92 -6.61 0.33
CA ARG A 305 -4.59 -6.11 -1.03
C ARG A 305 -5.48 -6.67 -2.15
N ASN A 306 -6.49 -7.47 -1.82
CA ASN A 306 -7.36 -8.16 -2.79
C ASN A 306 -6.60 -9.00 -3.84
N LEU A 307 -5.48 -9.62 -3.48
CA LEU A 307 -4.60 -10.41 -4.38
C LEU A 307 -4.93 -11.90 -4.42
N VAL A 308 -5.86 -12.39 -3.60
CA VAL A 308 -6.26 -13.82 -3.58
C VAL A 308 -6.87 -14.24 -4.91
N TYR A 309 -7.61 -13.34 -5.57
CA TYR A 309 -8.26 -13.56 -6.85
C TYR A 309 -7.72 -12.62 -7.91
N ASN A 310 -7.35 -13.18 -9.04
CA ASN A 310 -7.09 -12.43 -10.27
C ASN A 310 -8.34 -12.49 -11.14
N ILE A 311 -9.24 -11.54 -10.96
CA ILE A 311 -10.49 -11.43 -11.73
C ILE A 311 -10.25 -10.42 -12.84
N GLY A 312 -10.36 -10.89 -14.08
CA GLY A 312 -10.27 -10.03 -15.27
C GLY A 312 -11.50 -9.11 -15.43
N ALA A 313 -11.56 -8.36 -16.52
CA ALA A 313 -12.74 -7.57 -16.81
C ALA A 313 -13.94 -8.46 -17.22
N PRO A 314 -15.19 -8.04 -16.93
CA PRO A 314 -16.40 -8.85 -17.23
C PRO A 314 -16.50 -9.31 -18.68
N ASP A 315 -16.02 -8.49 -19.62
CA ASP A 315 -16.09 -8.78 -21.06
C ASP A 315 -14.98 -9.71 -21.57
N THR A 316 -13.93 -9.95 -20.79
CA THR A 316 -12.73 -10.71 -21.20
C THR A 316 -12.50 -11.98 -20.42
N ASP A 317 -13.09 -12.12 -19.23
CA ASP A 317 -12.95 -13.30 -18.37
C ASP A 317 -14.19 -14.19 -18.47
N ASN A 318 -14.05 -15.35 -19.12
CA ASN A 318 -15.16 -16.29 -19.32
C ASN A 318 -15.77 -16.82 -18.02
N ASP A 319 -15.00 -16.80 -16.92
CA ASP A 319 -15.41 -17.30 -15.62
C ASP A 319 -15.70 -16.17 -14.62
N TYR A 320 -15.85 -14.92 -15.09
CA TYR A 320 -15.99 -13.74 -14.26
C TYR A 320 -17.04 -13.89 -13.15
N ASP A 321 -18.29 -14.19 -13.52
CA ASP A 321 -19.39 -14.32 -12.54
C ASP A 321 -19.14 -15.45 -11.52
N GLN A 322 -18.50 -16.54 -11.95
CA GLN A 322 -18.18 -17.65 -11.07
C GLN A 322 -17.05 -17.29 -10.11
N LYS A 323 -16.01 -16.62 -10.59
CA LYS A 323 -14.90 -16.14 -9.75
C LYS A 323 -15.38 -15.12 -8.71
N VAL A 324 -16.25 -14.19 -9.09
CA VAL A 324 -16.86 -13.22 -8.16
C VAL A 324 -17.64 -13.93 -7.06
N ARG A 325 -18.48 -14.93 -7.41
CA ARG A 325 -19.20 -15.73 -6.40
C ARG A 325 -18.27 -16.52 -5.49
N CYS A 326 -17.21 -17.11 -6.04
CA CYS A 326 -16.20 -17.84 -5.26
C CYS A 326 -15.43 -16.90 -4.33
N GLN A 327 -15.12 -15.68 -4.78
CA GLN A 327 -14.51 -14.65 -3.94
C GLN A 327 -15.40 -14.28 -2.75
N ASP A 328 -16.71 -14.11 -2.97
CA ASP A 328 -17.67 -13.84 -1.89
C ASP A 328 -17.73 -14.99 -0.89
N ILE A 329 -17.77 -16.25 -1.37
CA ILE A 329 -17.72 -17.44 -0.51
C ILE A 329 -16.43 -17.46 0.30
N TYR A 330 -15.27 -17.22 -0.33
CA TYR A 330 -13.99 -17.17 0.35
C TYR A 330 -13.99 -16.10 1.44
N LYS A 331 -14.33 -14.86 1.11
CA LYS A 331 -14.37 -13.73 2.05
C LYS A 331 -15.29 -14.02 3.25
N LYS A 332 -16.42 -14.67 3.01
CA LYS A 332 -17.42 -14.93 4.05
C LYS A 332 -17.06 -16.08 4.98
N TYR A 333 -16.40 -17.13 4.48
CA TYR A 333 -16.24 -18.38 5.21
C TYR A 333 -14.79 -18.77 5.48
N TYR A 334 -13.84 -18.44 4.61
CA TYR A 334 -12.46 -18.93 4.63
C TYR A 334 -11.41 -17.86 4.89
N ALA A 335 -11.71 -16.59 4.62
CA ALA A 335 -10.73 -15.51 4.78
C ALA A 335 -10.24 -15.40 6.24
N VAL A 336 -8.93 -15.26 6.41
CA VAL A 336 -8.31 -15.09 7.73
C VAL A 336 -8.63 -13.71 8.31
N SER A 337 -8.86 -12.70 7.47
CA SER A 337 -9.36 -11.38 7.89
C SER A 337 -10.70 -11.44 8.60
N ARG A 338 -11.55 -12.42 8.27
CA ARG A 338 -12.79 -12.69 9.02
C ARG A 338 -12.50 -12.97 10.49
N LEU A 339 -11.46 -13.76 10.80
CA LEU A 339 -11.08 -14.08 12.18
C LEU A 339 -10.57 -12.85 12.94
N ARG A 340 -9.92 -11.91 12.24
CA ARG A 340 -9.58 -10.60 12.82
C ARG A 340 -10.83 -9.87 13.31
N GLY A 341 -11.85 -9.78 12.47
CA GLY A 341 -13.15 -9.19 12.86
C GLY A 341 -13.82 -9.93 14.05
N LEU A 342 -13.79 -11.27 14.05
CA LEU A 342 -14.33 -12.07 15.17
C LEU A 342 -13.54 -11.86 16.46
N SER A 343 -12.24 -11.59 16.42
CA SER A 343 -11.41 -11.35 17.60
C SER A 343 -11.80 -10.09 18.38
N GLU A 344 -12.47 -9.14 17.72
CA GLU A 344 -13.00 -7.92 18.34
C GLU A 344 -14.26 -8.17 19.18
N LEU A 345 -14.87 -9.35 19.08
CA LEU A 345 -16.12 -9.71 19.73
C LEU A 345 -15.87 -10.61 20.96
N PRO A 346 -15.82 -10.06 22.19
CA PRO A 346 -15.43 -10.82 23.39
C PRO A 346 -16.33 -12.01 23.69
N TYR A 347 -17.61 -11.95 23.31
CA TYR A 347 -18.59 -13.03 23.58
C TYR A 347 -18.34 -14.28 22.72
N LEU A 348 -17.53 -14.21 21.67
CA LEU A 348 -17.12 -15.36 20.85
C LEU A 348 -15.92 -16.11 21.44
N ARG A 349 -15.23 -15.53 22.41
CA ARG A 349 -14.11 -16.18 23.11
C ARG A 349 -14.68 -17.27 24.04
N ASN A 350 -14.55 -18.51 23.59
CA ASN A 350 -15.10 -19.66 24.30
C ASN A 350 -14.06 -20.80 24.34
N GLU A 351 -13.79 -21.30 25.56
CA GLU A 351 -12.84 -22.41 25.80
C GLU A 351 -13.37 -23.77 25.36
N ARG A 352 -14.69 -23.88 25.10
CA ARG A 352 -15.36 -25.16 24.85
C ARG A 352 -15.24 -25.62 23.40
N TYR A 353 -15.08 -24.67 22.47
CA TYR A 353 -15.10 -24.94 21.04
C TYR A 353 -13.73 -24.71 20.41
N CYS A 354 -13.44 -25.51 19.35
CA CYS A 354 -12.20 -25.43 18.55
C CYS A 354 -12.51 -25.29 17.06
N ASP A 355 -13.76 -25.05 16.69
CA ASP A 355 -14.23 -25.00 15.31
C ASP A 355 -13.56 -23.89 14.46
N LEU A 356 -13.19 -22.76 15.09
CA LEU A 356 -12.45 -21.71 14.40
C LEU A 356 -11.03 -22.14 14.03
N TRP A 357 -10.38 -22.97 14.87
CA TRP A 357 -9.09 -23.55 14.57
C TRP A 357 -9.16 -24.54 13.41
N GLU A 358 -10.14 -25.43 13.43
CA GLU A 358 -10.38 -26.40 12.35
C GLU A 358 -10.65 -25.69 11.03
N GLY A 359 -11.54 -24.67 11.04
CA GLY A 359 -11.83 -23.86 9.87
C GLY A 359 -10.62 -23.09 9.34
N LEU A 360 -9.71 -22.62 10.21
CA LEU A 360 -8.45 -21.98 9.81
C LEU A 360 -7.50 -22.98 9.13
N MET A 361 -7.41 -24.21 9.66
CA MET A 361 -6.62 -25.27 9.01
C MET A 361 -7.16 -25.60 7.61
N ASP A 362 -8.48 -25.63 7.43
CA ASP A 362 -9.09 -25.80 6.11
C ASP A 362 -8.84 -24.61 5.18
N SER A 363 -8.81 -23.38 5.72
CA SER A 363 -8.40 -22.19 4.93
C SER A 363 -6.97 -22.34 4.41
N PHE A 364 -6.05 -22.83 5.22
CA PHE A 364 -4.67 -23.08 4.76
C PHE A 364 -4.61 -24.14 3.64
N ARG A 365 -5.44 -25.19 3.73
CA ARG A 365 -5.48 -26.25 2.69
C ARG A 365 -5.89 -25.73 1.31
N LEU A 366 -6.69 -24.65 1.25
CA LEU A 366 -7.03 -24.02 -0.02
C LEU A 366 -5.79 -23.51 -0.78
N PHE A 367 -4.74 -23.14 -0.05
CA PHE A 367 -3.48 -22.62 -0.62
C PHE A 367 -2.35 -23.66 -0.68
N GLU A 368 -2.54 -24.83 -0.06
CA GLU A 368 -1.56 -25.93 -0.05
C GLU A 368 -1.79 -26.92 -1.20
N ASP A 369 -3.04 -27.21 -1.51
CA ASP A 369 -3.44 -28.31 -2.39
C ASP A 369 -4.33 -27.78 -3.53
N GLU A 370 -3.88 -27.99 -4.77
CA GLU A 370 -4.60 -27.57 -5.97
C GLU A 370 -6.00 -28.22 -6.04
N THR A 371 -6.14 -29.49 -5.67
CA THR A 371 -7.43 -30.19 -5.72
C THR A 371 -8.44 -29.61 -4.73
N PHE A 372 -7.95 -29.07 -3.62
CA PHE A 372 -8.79 -28.47 -2.59
C PHE A 372 -9.14 -27.01 -2.89
N GLY A 373 -8.21 -26.25 -3.48
CA GLY A 373 -8.41 -24.84 -3.86
C GLY A 373 -9.18 -24.64 -5.18
N ALA A 374 -9.06 -25.58 -6.13
CA ALA A 374 -9.65 -25.45 -7.46
C ALA A 374 -11.16 -25.17 -7.50
N PRO A 375 -12.03 -25.75 -6.63
CA PRO A 375 -13.45 -25.43 -6.61
C PRO A 375 -13.77 -23.96 -6.30
N LEU A 376 -12.84 -23.27 -5.65
CA LEU A 376 -12.93 -21.83 -5.35
C LEU A 376 -12.04 -20.97 -6.27
N PHE A 377 -11.49 -21.50 -7.33
CA PHE A 377 -10.53 -20.82 -8.21
C PHE A 377 -9.29 -20.29 -7.48
N ILE A 378 -8.93 -20.90 -6.34
CA ILE A 378 -7.72 -20.57 -5.58
C ILE A 378 -6.58 -21.46 -6.08
N LYS A 379 -5.47 -20.84 -6.44
CA LYS A 379 -4.26 -21.55 -6.81
C LYS A 379 -3.37 -21.79 -5.59
N PRO A 380 -2.69 -22.95 -5.51
CA PRO A 380 -1.77 -23.18 -4.41
C PRO A 380 -0.62 -22.17 -4.43
N LEU A 381 -0.24 -21.74 -3.24
CA LEU A 381 0.91 -20.88 -3.04
C LEU A 381 2.15 -21.78 -2.91
N GLY A 382 2.99 -21.75 -3.92
CA GLY A 382 4.21 -22.55 -3.94
C GLY A 382 5.20 -22.15 -2.82
N GLY A 383 6.18 -23.04 -2.58
CA GLY A 383 7.27 -22.79 -1.64
C GLY A 383 7.10 -23.45 -0.27
N VAL A 384 8.14 -23.37 0.54
CA VAL A 384 8.22 -24.04 1.85
C VAL A 384 7.15 -23.56 2.83
N LEU A 385 6.75 -22.28 2.73
CA LEU A 385 5.80 -21.68 3.68
C LEU A 385 4.44 -22.40 3.68
N PHE A 386 3.91 -22.76 2.51
CA PHE A 386 2.62 -23.44 2.36
C PHE A 386 2.73 -24.94 2.13
N ALA A 387 3.92 -25.53 2.32
CA ALA A 387 4.06 -26.99 2.25
C ALA A 387 3.32 -27.66 3.42
N SER A 388 2.54 -28.71 3.13
CA SER A 388 1.66 -29.38 4.12
C SER A 388 2.41 -29.94 5.34
N GLU A 389 3.67 -30.34 5.15
CA GLU A 389 4.52 -30.91 6.17
C GLU A 389 5.08 -29.88 7.19
N THR A 390 5.00 -28.58 6.91
CA THR A 390 5.59 -27.54 7.79
C THR A 390 4.84 -27.33 9.10
N LEU A 391 3.59 -27.79 9.20
CA LEU A 391 2.73 -27.69 10.40
C LEU A 391 2.35 -29.08 10.92
N HIS A 392 3.31 -29.98 11.05
CA HIS A 392 3.06 -31.40 11.36
C HIS A 392 2.32 -31.62 12.66
N TYR A 393 2.80 -31.05 13.76
CA TYR A 393 2.15 -31.19 15.08
C TYR A 393 1.00 -30.19 15.28
N LEU A 394 1.16 -28.94 14.84
CA LEU A 394 0.13 -27.90 14.99
C LEU A 394 -1.18 -28.29 14.32
N ARG A 395 -1.13 -28.92 13.17
CA ARG A 395 -2.33 -29.39 12.44
C ARG A 395 -3.13 -30.40 13.21
N GLN A 396 -2.50 -31.22 14.03
CA GLN A 396 -3.15 -32.25 14.86
C GLN A 396 -3.66 -31.69 16.18
N CYS A 397 -3.10 -30.56 16.65
CA CYS A 397 -3.48 -29.93 17.91
C CYS A 397 -4.86 -29.29 17.84
N GLN A 398 -5.48 -29.18 18.99
CA GLN A 398 -6.73 -28.45 19.18
C GLN A 398 -6.43 -27.18 19.99
N ILE A 399 -6.77 -26.04 19.41
CA ILE A 399 -6.68 -24.72 20.05
C ILE A 399 -8.10 -24.18 20.19
N THR A 400 -8.46 -23.76 21.39
CA THR A 400 -9.82 -23.28 21.67
C THR A 400 -10.08 -21.93 20.99
N ASN A 401 -11.36 -21.64 20.73
CA ASN A 401 -11.74 -20.35 20.13
C ASN A 401 -11.26 -19.17 20.96
N GLU A 402 -11.26 -19.28 22.31
CA GLU A 402 -10.73 -18.25 23.19
C GLU A 402 -9.25 -17.96 22.90
N GLN A 403 -8.43 -19.01 22.88
CA GLN A 403 -6.99 -18.90 22.69
C GLN A 403 -6.65 -18.41 21.27
N LEU A 404 -7.35 -18.91 20.26
CA LEU A 404 -7.18 -18.48 18.88
C LEU A 404 -7.54 -17.00 18.70
N LEU A 405 -8.73 -16.59 19.17
CA LEU A 405 -9.18 -15.22 19.06
C LEU A 405 -8.33 -14.25 19.91
N ALA A 406 -7.77 -14.72 21.04
CA ALA A 406 -6.80 -13.93 21.80
C ALA A 406 -5.52 -13.69 21.02
N ALA A 407 -4.97 -14.72 20.34
CA ALA A 407 -3.82 -14.55 19.47
C ALA A 407 -4.11 -13.61 18.29
N PHE A 408 -5.28 -13.75 17.62
CA PHE A 408 -5.72 -12.85 16.56
C PHE A 408 -5.91 -11.40 17.05
N SER A 409 -6.41 -11.20 18.27
CA SER A 409 -6.53 -9.86 18.85
C SER A 409 -5.15 -9.19 18.99
N CYS A 410 -4.12 -9.94 19.39
CA CYS A 410 -2.75 -9.41 19.41
C CYS A 410 -2.28 -9.00 18.00
N LEU A 411 -2.56 -9.82 16.96
CA LEU A 411 -2.18 -9.55 15.58
C LEU A 411 -3.04 -8.47 14.91
N ASN A 412 -4.21 -8.13 15.45
CA ASN A 412 -5.11 -7.13 14.90
C ASN A 412 -4.80 -5.70 15.40
N GLU A 413 -4.37 -5.59 16.65
CA GLU A 413 -4.10 -4.31 17.29
C GLU A 413 -2.91 -4.40 18.25
N PHE A 414 -2.18 -3.30 18.38
CA PHE A 414 -1.18 -3.12 19.43
C PHE A 414 -1.44 -1.84 20.21
N ARG A 415 -0.76 -1.68 21.34
CA ARG A 415 -0.81 -0.44 22.12
C ARG A 415 0.44 0.38 21.83
N ASP A 416 0.25 1.64 21.47
CA ASP A 416 1.34 2.60 21.31
C ASP A 416 1.95 3.00 22.68
N GLU A 417 2.99 3.79 22.66
CA GLU A 417 3.65 4.29 23.87
C GLU A 417 2.70 5.10 24.79
N LYS A 418 1.63 5.67 24.22
CA LYS A 418 0.57 6.40 24.93
C LYS A 418 -0.57 5.52 25.37
N GLN A 419 -0.45 4.18 25.24
CA GLN A 419 -1.47 3.18 25.53
C GLN A 419 -2.74 3.26 24.67
N ASN A 420 -2.71 3.99 23.55
CA ASN A 420 -3.80 3.97 22.58
C ASN A 420 -3.78 2.65 21.81
N ARG A 421 -4.97 2.16 21.43
CA ARG A 421 -5.10 1.01 20.54
C ARG A 421 -4.90 1.45 19.11
N VAL A 422 -3.94 0.84 18.43
CA VAL A 422 -3.64 1.08 17.02
C VAL A 422 -3.93 -0.21 16.27
N LYS A 423 -4.82 -0.15 15.27
CA LYS A 423 -5.08 -1.29 14.37
C LYS A 423 -3.92 -1.42 13.39
N ILE A 424 -3.53 -2.67 13.12
CA ILE A 424 -2.46 -2.97 12.15
C ILE A 424 -3.08 -3.02 10.75
N ASN A 425 -2.64 -2.13 9.88
CA ASN A 425 -2.99 -2.16 8.47
C ASN A 425 -1.98 -3.00 7.70
N TYR A 426 -2.37 -4.20 7.30
CA TYR A 426 -1.50 -5.13 6.59
C TYR A 426 -1.35 -4.79 5.10
N SER A 427 -2.26 -4.00 4.52
CA SER A 427 -2.13 -3.56 3.13
C SER A 427 -0.94 -2.64 2.91
N SER A 428 -0.58 -1.86 3.95
CA SER A 428 0.54 -0.91 3.92
C SER A 428 1.91 -1.53 4.22
N LEU A 429 1.98 -2.76 4.74
CA LEU A 429 3.25 -3.43 5.05
C LEU A 429 4.03 -3.79 3.78
N ASP A 430 5.26 -3.28 3.67
CA ASP A 430 6.17 -3.60 2.57
C ASP A 430 6.94 -4.93 2.84
N VAL A 431 7.56 -5.45 1.79
CA VAL A 431 8.40 -6.66 1.86
C VAL A 431 9.57 -6.48 2.85
N GLU A 432 10.14 -5.26 2.94
CA GLU A 432 11.22 -4.95 3.88
C GLU A 432 10.75 -5.00 5.33
N GLU A 433 9.57 -4.44 5.61
CA GLU A 433 8.96 -4.45 6.95
C GLU A 433 8.57 -5.85 7.37
N PHE A 434 7.98 -6.61 6.44
CA PHE A 434 7.67 -8.02 6.64
C PHE A 434 8.92 -8.86 6.88
N GLY A 435 10.01 -8.62 6.11
CA GLY A 435 11.31 -9.25 6.30
C GLY A 435 11.92 -8.94 7.67
N SER A 436 11.82 -7.69 8.13
CA SER A 436 12.34 -7.28 9.45
C SER A 436 11.56 -7.93 10.61
N VAL A 437 10.24 -8.08 10.49
CA VAL A 437 9.43 -8.84 11.47
C VAL A 437 9.88 -10.31 11.49
N TYR A 438 10.20 -10.87 10.32
CA TYR A 438 10.74 -12.23 10.20
C TYR A 438 12.05 -12.40 10.96
N GLU A 439 13.01 -11.57 10.71
CA GLU A 439 14.30 -11.64 11.40
C GLU A 439 14.12 -11.56 12.92
N GLY A 440 13.27 -10.65 13.40
CA GLY A 440 12.95 -10.52 14.81
C GLY A 440 12.34 -11.79 15.43
N ILE A 441 11.46 -12.47 14.68
CA ILE A 441 10.84 -13.73 15.14
C ILE A 441 11.83 -14.89 15.14
N LEU A 442 12.74 -14.95 14.18
CA LEU A 442 13.77 -16.01 14.13
C LEU A 442 14.73 -15.96 15.30
N GLU A 443 14.95 -14.79 15.91
CA GLU A 443 15.80 -14.64 17.10
C GLU A 443 15.12 -15.17 18.37
N MET A 444 13.80 -15.38 18.37
CA MET A 444 13.05 -15.87 19.52
C MET A 444 13.33 -17.34 19.78
N ARG A 445 13.60 -17.68 21.05
CA ARG A 445 13.83 -19.06 21.49
C ARG A 445 12.70 -19.51 22.40
N ALA A 446 11.98 -20.54 22.00
CA ALA A 446 11.00 -21.18 22.85
C ALA A 446 11.69 -22.06 23.91
N ILE A 447 11.17 -22.00 25.13
CA ILE A 447 11.58 -22.87 26.25
C ILE A 447 10.31 -23.51 26.80
N ILE A 448 10.27 -24.84 26.81
CA ILE A 448 9.23 -25.60 27.51
C ILE A 448 9.73 -25.85 28.92
N THR A 449 9.17 -25.16 29.90
CA THR A 449 9.47 -25.42 31.31
C THR A 449 8.48 -26.46 31.85
N GLN A 450 8.98 -27.49 32.51
CA GLN A 450 8.14 -28.39 33.32
C GLN A 450 7.66 -27.56 34.52
N GLY A 451 6.51 -26.86 34.35
CA GLY A 451 5.95 -26.08 35.43
C GLY A 451 5.19 -26.96 36.40
N THR A 452 5.72 -27.03 37.63
CA THR A 452 4.86 -27.23 38.81
C THR A 452 3.91 -26.04 38.83
N SER A 453 2.58 -26.32 38.74
CA SER A 453 1.55 -25.33 39.00
C SER A 453 1.75 -24.73 40.40
N ILE A 454 1.99 -23.43 40.45
CA ILE A 454 1.71 -22.61 41.63
C ILE A 454 0.47 -21.80 41.31
#